data_f521c643cd08e8bf8b4b36e129011f15
#
_entry.id   f521c643cd08e8bf8b4b36e129011f15
#
_cell.length_a   1.000
_cell.length_b   1.000
_cell.length_c   1.000
_cell.angle_alpha   90.00
_cell.angle_beta   90.00
_cell.angle_gamma   90.00
#
_symmetry.space_group_name_H-M   'P 1'
#
loop_
_entity.id
_entity.type
_entity.pdbx_description
1 polymer ?
#
loop_
_entity_poly.entity_id
_entity_poly.type
_entity_poly.pdbx_seq_one_letter_code
_entity_poly.pdbx_strand_id
1 'polypeptide(L)'
;MSMQLELRGTGKSNPMVGTAWVWLVAAVGMAVAGCGQSSFRSGPDYPVKGKILLADGKPLRSGRVVFVSSETALSYAGPIGDDGGFELKQGDRVGAPAGNYKVRIEIEETSLPKRRGKSSNLPFPGRYLDEDVSKLVAAVKADPENSFEFKLTK
;
A
#
# COMPACT_ATOMS: atom_id res chain seq x y z
N MET A 1 -73.43 -24.48 11.33
CA MET A 1 -73.17 -25.89 11.58
C MET A 1 -71.79 -25.95 12.17
N SER A 2 -71.69 -25.88 13.48
CA SER A 2 -71.53 -27.00 14.39
C SER A 2 -70.18 -27.66 14.14
N MET A 3 -69.23 -27.79 15.04
CA MET A 3 -69.37 -28.17 16.43
C MET A 3 -68.01 -27.96 17.13
N GLN A 4 -68.08 -27.46 18.30
CA GLN A 4 -67.23 -27.57 19.47
C GLN A 4 -66.56 -28.94 19.63
N LEU A 5 -65.33 -28.97 20.16
CA LEU A 5 -65.09 -29.76 21.35
C LEU A 5 -63.88 -29.29 22.15
N GLU A 6 -64.21 -28.87 23.33
CA GLU A 6 -63.33 -28.66 24.47
C GLU A 6 -62.79 -30.01 24.98
N LEU A 7 -61.60 -29.99 25.56
CA LEU A 7 -61.23 -30.84 26.73
C LEU A 7 -59.93 -30.27 27.28
N ARG A 8 -59.98 -29.47 28.27
CA ARG A 8 -59.69 -29.57 29.69
C ARG A 8 -58.83 -30.77 30.09
N GLY A 9 -57.67 -30.48 30.59
CA GLY A 9 -56.81 -31.37 31.33
C GLY A 9 -56.01 -30.60 32.36
N THR A 10 -56.61 -30.53 33.51
CA THR A 10 -56.06 -30.02 34.77
C THR A 10 -54.98 -30.94 35.34
N GLY A 11 -54.04 -30.35 36.05
CA GLY A 11 -53.35 -31.04 37.13
C GLY A 11 -51.85 -31.07 36.95
N LYS A 12 -51.06 -30.57 37.76
CA LYS A 12 -50.98 -30.60 39.17
C LYS A 12 -49.65 -29.93 39.57
N SER A 13 -49.75 -29.03 40.44
CA SER A 13 -48.62 -28.45 41.20
C SER A 13 -47.81 -29.54 41.89
N ASN A 14 -46.51 -29.42 41.86
CA ASN A 14 -45.69 -29.80 43.01
C ASN A 14 -44.50 -28.84 43.17
N PRO A 15 -44.30 -28.41 44.40
CA PRO A 15 -43.24 -27.48 44.72
C PRO A 15 -42.01 -28.21 45.28
N MET A 16 -40.98 -27.45 45.42
CA MET A 16 -39.78 -27.70 46.24
C MET A 16 -38.79 -28.75 45.75
N VAL A 17 -37.67 -28.28 45.50
CA VAL A 17 -36.43 -28.29 46.27
C VAL A 17 -35.39 -27.72 45.32
N GLY A 18 -34.97 -26.52 45.51
CA GLY A 18 -33.77 -26.19 46.27
C GLY A 18 -32.55 -26.61 45.53
N THR A 19 -31.94 -25.69 44.98
CA THR A 19 -30.52 -25.40 45.11
C THR A 19 -30.10 -24.39 44.05
N ALA A 20 -29.64 -23.33 44.55
CA ALA A 20 -28.92 -22.27 43.85
C ALA A 20 -27.81 -22.88 42.98
N TRP A 21 -27.99 -22.81 41.71
CA TRP A 21 -26.87 -22.87 40.78
C TRP A 21 -26.87 -21.56 40.00
N VAL A 22 -26.30 -20.63 40.69
CA VAL A 22 -25.26 -19.74 40.28
C VAL A 22 -25.23 -19.48 38.80
N TRP A 23 -25.70 -18.31 38.47
CA TRP A 23 -25.44 -17.58 37.28
C TRP A 23 -23.92 -17.36 37.10
N LEU A 24 -23.26 -18.24 36.40
CA LEU A 24 -21.95 -18.02 35.85
C LEU A 24 -22.13 -17.88 34.32
N VAL A 25 -22.75 -16.77 33.94
CA VAL A 25 -22.59 -16.26 32.58
C VAL A 25 -21.16 -15.74 32.52
N ALA A 26 -20.26 -16.63 32.12
CA ALA A 26 -18.93 -16.24 31.69
C ALA A 26 -19.09 -15.34 30.46
N ALA A 27 -19.05 -14.05 30.67
CA ALA A 27 -18.85 -13.07 29.63
C ALA A 27 -17.47 -13.35 29.04
N VAL A 28 -17.41 -14.20 28.01
CA VAL A 28 -16.28 -14.29 27.12
C VAL A 28 -16.27 -12.99 26.33
N GLY A 29 -15.58 -12.01 26.90
CA GLY A 29 -15.17 -10.81 26.20
C GLY A 29 -14.28 -11.23 25.05
N MET A 30 -14.81 -11.29 23.83
CA MET A 30 -14.02 -11.27 22.61
C MET A 30 -13.25 -9.96 22.59
N ALA A 31 -12.03 -9.99 23.13
CA ALA A 31 -11.04 -9.00 22.81
C ALA A 31 -10.74 -9.15 21.32
N VAL A 32 -11.42 -8.39 20.48
CA VAL A 32 -10.99 -8.12 19.12
C VAL A 32 -9.66 -7.41 19.26
N ALA A 33 -8.59 -8.20 19.26
CA ALA A 33 -7.25 -7.69 19.00
C ALA A 33 -7.29 -7.10 17.59
N GLY A 34 -7.60 -5.80 17.52
CA GLY A 34 -7.43 -5.05 16.30
C GLY A 34 -5.98 -5.24 15.86
N CYS A 35 -5.77 -5.87 14.71
CA CYS A 35 -4.49 -5.81 14.02
C CYS A 35 -4.20 -4.34 13.77
N GLY A 36 -3.54 -3.70 14.72
CA GLY A 36 -2.87 -2.44 14.50
C GLY A 36 -1.82 -2.72 13.44
N GLN A 37 -2.07 -2.29 12.22
CA GLN A 37 -1.03 -2.20 11.20
C GLN A 37 0.06 -1.31 11.80
N SER A 38 1.10 -1.93 12.31
CA SER A 38 2.32 -1.26 12.69
C SER A 38 2.90 -0.66 11.42
N SER A 39 2.55 0.58 11.16
CA SER A 39 3.26 1.37 10.18
C SER A 39 4.67 1.52 10.70
N PHE A 40 5.58 0.67 10.28
CA PHE A 40 7.02 0.84 10.49
C PHE A 40 7.43 2.10 9.71
N ARG A 41 7.22 3.24 10.33
CA ARG A 41 7.64 4.52 9.81
C ARG A 41 8.85 4.99 10.56
N SER A 42 9.94 5.06 9.84
CA SER A 42 11.17 5.64 10.35
C SER A 42 11.18 7.16 10.06
N GLY A 43 10.56 7.96 10.92
CA GLY A 43 10.71 9.39 10.91
C GLY A 43 9.72 10.21 10.07
N PRO A 44 9.90 11.55 10.02
CA PRO A 44 9.10 12.46 9.22
C PRO A 44 9.40 12.32 7.72
N ASP A 45 8.40 12.62 6.88
CA ASP A 45 8.57 12.66 5.44
C ASP A 45 9.19 14.00 5.01
N TYR A 46 10.14 13.96 4.10
CA TYR A 46 10.78 15.14 3.50
C TYR A 46 10.41 15.21 2.01
N PRO A 47 10.12 16.38 1.47
CA PRO A 47 9.80 16.55 0.05
C PRO A 47 10.93 15.99 -0.83
N VAL A 48 10.55 15.20 -1.82
CA VAL A 48 11.47 14.63 -2.81
C VAL A 48 10.94 14.92 -4.19
N LYS A 49 11.73 15.62 -4.98
CA LYS A 49 11.45 15.99 -6.36
C LYS A 49 12.60 15.55 -7.25
N GLY A 50 12.37 15.53 -8.53
CA GLY A 50 13.46 15.28 -9.45
C GLY A 50 13.05 15.26 -10.89
N LYS A 51 13.98 14.83 -11.73
CA LYS A 51 13.80 14.71 -13.18
C LYS A 51 14.41 13.44 -13.71
N ILE A 52 13.73 12.81 -14.68
CA ILE A 52 14.23 11.62 -15.34
C ILE A 52 14.47 11.93 -16.81
N LEU A 53 15.71 11.69 -17.24
CA LEU A 53 16.16 11.91 -18.60
C LEU A 53 16.52 10.57 -19.27
N LEU A 54 16.17 10.42 -20.51
CA LEU A 54 16.59 9.31 -21.37
C LEU A 54 18.06 9.50 -21.79
N ALA A 55 18.65 8.47 -22.40
CA ALA A 55 20.02 8.47 -22.88
C ALA A 55 20.32 9.59 -23.89
N ASP A 56 19.33 10.01 -24.65
CA ASP A 56 19.40 11.10 -25.63
C ASP A 56 19.18 12.50 -25.01
N GLY A 57 19.03 12.57 -23.68
CA GLY A 57 18.79 13.80 -22.95
C GLY A 57 17.33 14.26 -22.92
N LYS A 58 16.44 13.57 -23.61
CA LYS A 58 15.01 13.90 -23.58
C LYS A 58 14.37 13.47 -22.26
N PRO A 59 13.33 14.18 -21.80
CA PRO A 59 12.60 13.78 -20.62
C PRO A 59 11.82 12.48 -20.84
N LEU A 60 11.75 11.62 -19.82
CA LEU A 60 10.81 10.51 -19.79
C LEU A 60 9.42 11.08 -19.47
N ARG A 61 8.45 10.87 -20.37
CA ARG A 61 7.16 11.58 -20.32
C ARG A 61 6.02 10.82 -19.66
N SER A 62 6.26 9.60 -19.22
CA SER A 62 5.21 8.77 -18.62
C SER A 62 5.78 7.70 -17.72
N GLY A 63 4.96 7.20 -16.82
CA GLY A 63 5.32 6.17 -15.86
C GLY A 63 5.34 6.71 -14.43
N ARG A 64 5.96 5.94 -13.56
CA ARG A 64 6.14 6.27 -12.15
C ARG A 64 7.57 5.99 -11.74
N VAL A 65 8.12 6.83 -10.91
CA VAL A 65 9.35 6.53 -10.21
C VAL A 65 9.02 5.91 -8.87
N VAL A 66 9.76 4.88 -8.47
CA VAL A 66 9.57 4.17 -7.21
C VAL A 66 10.90 4.14 -6.46
N PHE A 67 10.87 4.65 -5.25
CA PHE A 67 11.97 4.65 -4.30
C PHE A 67 11.72 3.54 -3.28
N VAL A 68 12.56 2.54 -3.23
CA VAL A 68 12.48 1.41 -2.29
C VAL A 68 13.54 1.61 -1.21
N SER A 69 13.09 1.74 0.04
CA SER A 69 14.00 1.92 1.18
C SER A 69 14.91 0.70 1.33
N SER A 70 16.21 0.92 1.39
CA SER A 70 17.19 -0.14 1.62
C SER A 70 17.13 -0.73 3.02
N GLU A 71 16.51 -0.03 3.97
CA GLU A 71 16.44 -0.44 5.38
C GLU A 71 15.12 -1.13 5.73
N THR A 72 14.01 -0.62 5.19
CA THR A 72 12.66 -1.06 5.59
C THR A 72 11.91 -1.78 4.47
N ALA A 73 12.44 -1.80 3.25
CA ALA A 73 11.78 -2.28 2.03
C ALA A 73 10.45 -1.55 1.72
N LEU A 74 10.13 -0.46 2.41
CA LEU A 74 8.99 0.37 2.09
C LEU A 74 9.24 1.14 0.80
N SER A 75 8.18 1.29 0.00
CA SER A 75 8.27 1.99 -1.28
C SER A 75 7.48 3.28 -1.28
N TYR A 76 8.04 4.30 -1.91
CA TYR A 76 7.46 5.62 -2.13
C TYR A 76 7.48 5.90 -3.63
N ALA A 77 6.37 6.35 -4.18
CA ALA A 77 6.26 6.50 -5.62
C ALA A 77 5.74 7.90 -6.00
N GLY A 78 6.08 8.31 -7.22
CA GLY A 78 5.56 9.54 -7.80
C GLY A 78 5.33 9.39 -9.30
N PRO A 79 4.27 9.99 -9.87
CA PRO A 79 4.06 10.02 -11.30
C PRO A 79 5.15 10.85 -11.98
N ILE A 80 5.50 10.47 -13.20
CA ILE A 80 6.43 11.21 -14.04
C ILE A 80 5.61 12.06 -15.01
N GLY A 81 5.83 13.35 -14.98
CA GLY A 81 5.17 14.32 -15.86
C GLY A 81 5.76 14.37 -17.27
N ASP A 82 5.11 15.11 -18.16
CA ASP A 82 5.53 15.27 -19.56
C ASP A 82 6.89 15.93 -19.75
N ASP A 83 7.34 16.68 -18.76
CA ASP A 83 8.67 17.31 -18.70
C ASP A 83 9.74 16.40 -18.04
N GLY A 84 9.36 15.17 -17.69
CA GLY A 84 10.19 14.20 -16.98
C GLY A 84 10.30 14.46 -15.48
N GLY A 85 9.64 15.51 -14.98
CA GLY A 85 9.61 15.85 -13.57
C GLY A 85 8.80 14.85 -12.74
N PHE A 86 9.19 14.64 -11.50
CA PHE A 86 8.44 13.83 -10.54
C PHE A 86 8.45 14.44 -9.15
N GLU A 87 7.45 14.11 -8.37
CA GLU A 87 7.38 14.38 -6.94
C GLU A 87 6.85 13.13 -6.24
N LEU A 88 7.53 12.67 -5.20
CA LEU A 88 7.07 11.50 -4.44
C LEU A 88 5.83 11.85 -3.64
N LYS A 89 4.81 10.98 -3.74
CA LYS A 89 3.54 11.10 -3.01
C LYS A 89 3.05 9.73 -2.58
N GLN A 90 2.58 9.62 -1.34
CA GLN A 90 1.94 8.41 -0.82
C GLN A 90 0.61 8.80 -0.17
N GLY A 91 -0.49 8.71 -0.94
CA GLY A 91 -1.76 9.28 -0.55
C GLY A 91 -1.66 10.79 -0.41
N ASP A 92 -2.08 11.34 0.73
CA ASP A 92 -2.02 12.78 1.03
C ASP A 92 -0.63 13.26 1.48
N ARG A 93 0.36 12.37 1.53
CA ARG A 93 1.71 12.69 1.98
C ARG A 93 2.64 12.94 0.83
N VAL A 94 3.47 13.95 0.97
CA VAL A 94 4.48 14.35 -0.01
C VAL A 94 5.85 13.98 0.53
N GLY A 95 6.63 13.26 -0.30
CA GLY A 95 8.01 12.93 0.01
C GLY A 95 8.22 11.52 0.56
N ALA A 96 9.36 11.34 1.21
CA ALA A 96 9.79 10.10 1.85
C ALA A 96 10.64 10.41 3.09
N PRO A 97 10.76 9.50 4.07
CA PRO A 97 11.68 9.64 5.19
C PRO A 97 13.13 9.80 4.75
N ALA A 98 13.97 10.39 5.60
CA ALA A 98 15.40 10.40 5.36
C ALA A 98 15.96 8.97 5.37
N GLY A 99 16.83 8.66 4.41
CA GLY A 99 17.42 7.32 4.27
C GLY A 99 17.97 7.07 2.86
N ASN A 100 18.44 5.84 2.66
CA ASN A 100 18.98 5.38 1.38
C ASN A 100 17.93 4.56 0.63
N TYR A 101 17.79 4.84 -0.64
CA TYR A 101 16.78 4.25 -1.51
C TYR A 101 17.41 3.69 -2.78
N LYS A 102 16.94 2.52 -3.19
CA LYS A 102 17.08 2.02 -4.55
C LYS A 102 15.93 2.53 -5.37
N VAL A 103 16.18 2.90 -6.62
CA VAL A 103 15.17 3.52 -7.47
C VAL A 103 14.89 2.66 -8.69
N ARG A 104 13.62 2.48 -9.01
CA ARG A 104 13.17 1.85 -10.25
C ARG A 104 12.12 2.71 -10.94
N ILE A 105 11.85 2.38 -12.20
CA ILE A 105 10.82 3.05 -12.99
C ILE A 105 9.74 2.03 -13.32
N GLU A 106 8.49 2.39 -13.08
CA GLU A 106 7.33 1.63 -13.50
C GLU A 106 6.69 2.31 -14.70
N ILE A 107 6.34 1.54 -15.72
CA ILE A 107 5.55 2.01 -16.85
C ILE A 107 4.16 1.41 -16.77
N GLU A 108 3.14 2.24 -16.84
CA GLU A 108 1.78 1.75 -16.99
C GLU A 108 1.62 1.11 -18.37
N GLU A 109 1.25 -0.15 -18.41
CA GLU A 109 1.05 -0.90 -19.67
C GLU A 109 0.04 -0.25 -20.62
N THR A 110 -0.86 0.59 -20.09
CA THR A 110 -1.82 1.38 -20.87
C THR A 110 -1.14 2.43 -21.73
N SER A 111 0.04 2.90 -21.34
CA SER A 111 0.82 3.91 -22.08
C SER A 111 1.68 3.33 -23.19
N LEU A 112 1.77 2.00 -23.28
CA LEU A 112 2.53 1.32 -24.33
C LEU A 112 1.61 0.93 -25.48
N PRO A 113 1.97 1.23 -26.73
CA PRO A 113 1.19 0.76 -27.86
C PRO A 113 1.18 -0.77 -27.88
N LYS A 114 -0.01 -1.37 -27.70
CA LYS A 114 -0.23 -2.82 -27.75
C LYS A 114 0.14 -3.35 -29.14
N ARG A 115 1.40 -3.70 -29.36
CA ARG A 115 1.80 -4.50 -30.50
C ARG A 115 1.77 -5.98 -30.10
N ARG A 116 0.85 -6.71 -30.73
CA ARG A 116 0.76 -8.17 -30.62
C ARG A 116 2.14 -8.80 -30.86
N GLY A 117 2.71 -9.41 -29.83
CA GLY A 117 3.74 -10.43 -29.98
C GLY A 117 5.20 -10.00 -29.88
N LYS A 118 5.55 -8.80 -29.36
CA LYS A 118 6.94 -8.47 -29.01
C LYS A 118 7.02 -7.56 -27.80
N SER A 119 8.02 -7.85 -26.97
CA SER A 119 8.58 -7.04 -25.90
C SER A 119 8.22 -5.56 -26.06
N SER A 120 7.59 -4.99 -25.04
CA SER A 120 7.26 -3.57 -24.96
C SER A 120 8.45 -2.73 -25.45
N ASN A 121 8.23 -1.88 -26.46
CA ASN A 121 9.24 -0.92 -26.90
C ASN A 121 9.44 0.12 -25.77
N LEU A 122 10.14 -0.29 -24.74
CA LEU A 122 10.53 0.61 -23.66
C LEU A 122 11.49 1.66 -24.22
N PRO A 123 11.32 2.93 -23.88
CA PRO A 123 12.25 4.00 -24.30
C PRO A 123 13.60 3.91 -23.59
N PHE A 124 13.76 2.96 -22.68
CA PHE A 124 14.98 2.73 -21.89
C PHE A 124 15.20 1.22 -21.66
N PRO A 125 16.40 0.79 -21.28
CA PRO A 125 16.69 -0.62 -20.97
C PRO A 125 15.85 -1.16 -19.81
N GLY A 126 15.37 -2.40 -19.94
CA GLY A 126 14.51 -3.06 -18.96
C GLY A 126 15.09 -3.19 -17.55
N ARG A 127 16.43 -3.03 -17.39
CA ARG A 127 17.07 -3.03 -16.06
C ARG A 127 16.53 -1.95 -15.11
N TYR A 128 15.98 -0.87 -15.65
CA TYR A 128 15.40 0.20 -14.84
C TYR A 128 14.01 -0.10 -14.28
N LEU A 129 13.41 -1.24 -14.66
CA LEU A 129 12.16 -1.74 -14.08
C LEU A 129 12.36 -2.47 -12.75
N ASP A 130 13.60 -2.76 -12.38
CA ASP A 130 13.95 -3.52 -11.18
C ASP A 130 14.96 -2.72 -10.35
N GLU A 131 14.68 -2.54 -9.07
CA GLU A 131 15.49 -1.74 -8.15
C GLU A 131 16.88 -2.34 -7.87
N ASP A 132 17.04 -3.66 -7.96
CA ASP A 132 18.32 -4.31 -7.66
C ASP A 132 19.31 -4.20 -8.82
N VAL A 133 18.82 -4.09 -10.05
CA VAL A 133 19.66 -4.02 -11.25
C VAL A 133 19.71 -2.64 -11.89
N SER A 134 18.82 -1.72 -11.50
CA SER A 134 18.75 -0.36 -12.04
C SER A 134 20.00 0.46 -11.78
N LYS A 135 20.68 0.19 -10.64
CA LYS A 135 21.82 0.95 -10.09
C LYS A 135 21.49 2.43 -9.82
N LEU A 136 20.22 2.80 -9.85
CA LEU A 136 19.78 4.12 -9.44
C LEU A 136 19.64 4.14 -7.92
N VAL A 137 20.30 5.08 -7.28
CA VAL A 137 20.26 5.26 -5.83
C VAL A 137 19.95 6.71 -5.50
N ALA A 138 19.27 6.92 -4.39
CA ALA A 138 18.97 8.24 -3.85
C ALA A 138 19.16 8.24 -2.34
N ALA A 139 19.84 9.25 -1.83
CA ALA A 139 19.94 9.49 -0.39
C ALA A 139 19.05 10.69 -0.04
N VAL A 140 17.90 10.41 0.56
CA VAL A 140 17.00 11.46 1.05
C VAL A 140 17.53 11.97 2.37
N LYS A 141 17.72 13.27 2.45
CA LYS A 141 18.20 13.95 3.64
C LYS A 141 17.03 14.52 4.44
N ALA A 142 17.27 14.76 5.73
CA ALA A 142 16.35 15.49 6.58
C ALA A 142 16.37 17.00 6.25
N ASP A 143 16.01 17.31 5.00
CA ASP A 143 16.10 18.64 4.39
C ASP A 143 14.80 18.93 3.63
N PRO A 144 14.28 20.15 3.64
CA PRO A 144 13.09 20.51 2.87
C PRO A 144 13.30 20.45 1.34
N GLU A 145 14.52 20.34 0.86
CA GLU A 145 14.84 20.29 -0.58
C GLU A 145 15.69 19.07 -0.93
N ASN A 146 15.01 17.96 -1.29
CA ASN A 146 15.66 16.81 -1.90
C ASN A 146 15.34 16.79 -3.40
N SER A 147 16.33 17.07 -4.24
CA SER A 147 16.22 17.09 -5.70
C SER A 147 17.16 16.09 -6.32
N PHE A 148 16.64 15.26 -7.25
CA PHE A 148 17.39 14.21 -7.92
C PHE A 148 17.23 14.30 -9.43
N GLU A 149 18.31 14.06 -10.16
CA GLU A 149 18.27 13.89 -11.60
C GLU A 149 18.79 12.50 -11.95
N PHE A 150 17.95 11.70 -12.63
CA PHE A 150 18.31 10.38 -13.10
C PHE A 150 18.43 10.35 -14.62
N LYS A 151 19.59 9.97 -15.12
CA LYS A 151 19.85 9.80 -16.55
C LYS A 151 19.89 8.31 -16.89
N LEU A 152 18.92 7.86 -17.66
CA LEU A 152 18.81 6.48 -18.11
C LEU A 152 19.76 6.25 -19.28
N THR A 153 20.82 5.48 -19.07
CA THR A 153 21.79 5.13 -20.11
C THR A 153 21.38 3.86 -20.85
N LYS A 154 21.87 3.69 -22.08
CA LYS A 154 21.64 2.44 -22.87
C LYS A 154 22.38 1.26 -22.28
#